data_bff22db3e4b681a43eba2a809800e003
#
_entry.id   bff22db3e4b681a43eba2a809800e003
#
_cell.length_a   1.000
_cell.length_b   1.000
_cell.length_c   1.000
_cell.angle_alpha   90.00
_cell.angle_beta   90.00
_cell.angle_gamma   90.00
#
_symmetry.space_group_name_H-M   'P 1'
#
loop_
_entity.id
_entity.type
_entity.pdbx_description
1 polymer ?
#
loop_
_entity_poly.entity_id
_entity_poly.type
_entity_poly.pdbx_seq_one_letter_code
_entity_poly.pdbx_strand_id
1 'polypeptide(L)'
;MIDACPDSAVLFFDVDGTLTSFDPDDMTDKDFSAVRPSQAVIEAFHTLRDAGHKAFICTGRPLWLIADGLRALNPAGVVAMAGATLEVEGRVVHEDCFDEGVIAELARRMAAAGIEAFFETNVATFALEPAGVEQSSLVGTSVVHSAEEMRVDGSLRVGKVCIVASDLARVANDDGFIDREFELCN
;
A
#
# COMPACT_ATOMS: atom_id res chain seq x y z
N MET A 1 17.81 -11.12 -35.55
CA MET A 1 16.74 -10.16 -35.86
C MET A 1 16.12 -9.82 -34.52
N ILE A 2 16.29 -8.60 -34.05
CA ILE A 2 15.53 -8.11 -32.88
C ILE A 2 14.17 -7.80 -33.45
N ASP A 3 13.14 -8.55 -33.04
CA ASP A 3 11.76 -8.26 -33.42
C ASP A 3 11.45 -6.80 -33.06
N ALA A 4 10.77 -6.09 -33.95
CA ALA A 4 10.38 -4.72 -33.74
C ALA A 4 9.65 -4.60 -32.39
N CYS A 5 10.07 -3.68 -31.54
CA CYS A 5 9.36 -3.32 -30.33
C CYS A 5 7.90 -3.01 -30.74
N PRO A 6 6.88 -3.54 -30.06
CA PRO A 6 5.50 -3.23 -30.41
C PRO A 6 5.32 -1.71 -30.41
N ASP A 7 4.49 -1.20 -31.33
CA ASP A 7 4.23 0.25 -31.47
C ASP A 7 3.74 0.91 -30.17
N SER A 8 3.31 0.12 -29.19
CA SER A 8 2.88 0.54 -27.85
C SER A 8 3.20 -0.54 -26.82
N ALA A 9 3.72 -0.13 -25.66
CA ALA A 9 4.04 -1.02 -24.54
C ALA A 9 3.33 -0.56 -23.27
N VAL A 10 3.08 -1.49 -22.35
CA VAL A 10 2.66 -1.23 -20.97
C VAL A 10 3.86 -1.47 -20.07
N LEU A 11 4.21 -0.46 -19.27
CA LEU A 11 5.35 -0.49 -18.37
C LEU A 11 4.88 -0.24 -16.93
N PHE A 12 5.43 -0.98 -15.99
CA PHE A 12 5.15 -0.84 -14.57
C PHE A 12 6.41 -0.39 -13.84
N PHE A 13 6.27 0.65 -13.02
CA PHE A 13 7.37 1.24 -12.27
C PHE A 13 7.08 1.22 -10.78
N ASP A 14 7.98 0.65 -10.01
CA ASP A 14 7.95 0.76 -8.56
C ASP A 14 8.28 2.19 -8.12
N VAL A 15 7.84 2.56 -6.92
CA VAL A 15 8.01 3.92 -6.37
C VAL A 15 9.31 4.02 -5.59
N ASP A 16 9.44 3.22 -4.54
CA ASP A 16 10.47 3.40 -3.52
C ASP A 16 11.82 2.84 -3.99
N GLY A 17 12.77 3.74 -4.23
CA GLY A 17 14.06 3.37 -4.81
C GLY A 17 14.09 3.29 -6.35
N THR A 18 12.96 3.51 -7.03
CA THR A 18 12.85 3.51 -8.50
C THR A 18 12.43 4.88 -9.04
N LEU A 19 11.20 5.32 -8.77
CA LEU A 19 10.72 6.65 -9.19
C LEU A 19 11.16 7.75 -8.23
N THR A 20 11.48 7.38 -7.02
CA THR A 20 11.95 8.27 -5.97
C THR A 20 13.23 7.73 -5.36
N SER A 21 14.15 8.61 -4.96
CA SER A 21 15.32 8.20 -4.18
C SER A 21 14.86 7.81 -2.77
N PHE A 22 15.34 6.68 -2.31
CA PHE A 22 15.17 6.23 -0.94
C PHE A 22 16.52 6.41 -0.23
N ASP A 23 16.57 7.25 0.80
CA ASP A 23 17.72 7.35 1.69
C ASP A 23 17.43 6.50 2.94
N PRO A 24 18.10 5.35 3.12
CA PRO A 24 17.85 4.50 4.29
C PRO A 24 18.30 5.15 5.61
N ASP A 25 19.18 6.17 5.53
CA ASP A 25 19.67 6.90 6.71
C ASP A 25 18.73 8.06 7.13
N ASP A 26 17.83 8.49 6.25
CA ASP A 26 16.83 9.54 6.50
C ASP A 26 15.47 8.94 6.88
N MET A 27 15.48 8.09 7.91
CA MET A 27 14.27 7.37 8.37
C MET A 27 13.44 8.14 9.41
N THR A 28 13.85 9.35 9.77
CA THR A 28 13.35 10.02 10.98
C THR A 28 12.05 10.78 10.84
N ASP A 29 11.62 11.14 9.60
CA ASP A 29 10.34 11.84 9.38
C ASP A 29 9.79 11.49 7.98
N LYS A 30 9.30 10.27 7.81
CA LYS A 30 8.73 9.86 6.51
C LYS A 30 7.37 10.51 6.28
N ASP A 31 7.37 11.74 5.82
CA ASP A 31 6.22 12.30 5.14
C ASP A 31 6.18 11.76 3.69
N PHE A 32 5.54 10.60 3.52
CA PHE A 32 5.34 10.00 2.20
C PHE A 32 4.58 10.92 1.23
N SER A 33 3.87 11.94 1.72
CA SER A 33 3.17 12.92 0.91
C SER A 33 4.11 13.95 0.26
N ALA A 34 5.29 14.16 0.85
CA ALA A 34 6.29 15.11 0.37
C ALA A 34 7.20 14.54 -0.72
N VAL A 35 7.13 13.24 -0.99
CA VAL A 35 7.99 12.56 -1.97
C VAL A 35 7.80 13.14 -3.38
N ARG A 36 8.92 13.44 -4.04
CA ARG A 36 8.94 14.00 -5.41
C ARG A 36 9.84 13.19 -6.31
N PRO A 37 9.39 12.83 -7.53
CA PRO A 37 10.27 12.25 -8.54
C PRO A 37 11.28 13.30 -9.02
N SER A 38 12.46 12.83 -9.46
CA SER A 38 13.47 13.70 -10.05
C SER A 38 13.00 14.27 -11.41
N GLN A 39 13.63 15.36 -11.85
CA GLN A 39 13.35 15.95 -13.16
C GLN A 39 13.55 14.93 -14.30
N ALA A 40 14.57 14.07 -14.20
CA ALA A 40 14.84 13.03 -15.19
C ALA A 40 13.70 11.99 -15.27
N VAL A 41 13.09 11.62 -14.13
CA VAL A 41 11.92 10.72 -14.08
C VAL A 41 10.71 11.38 -14.74
N ILE A 42 10.49 12.68 -14.48
CA ILE A 42 9.39 13.44 -15.10
C ILE A 42 9.55 13.46 -16.62
N GLU A 43 10.75 13.76 -17.13
CA GLU A 43 11.05 13.78 -18.56
C GLU A 43 10.90 12.40 -19.20
N ALA A 44 11.30 11.33 -18.51
CA ALA A 44 11.12 9.96 -18.97
C ALA A 44 9.65 9.61 -19.13
N PHE A 45 8.79 9.95 -18.17
CA PHE A 45 7.33 9.71 -18.25
C PHE A 45 6.69 10.48 -19.41
N HIS A 46 7.12 11.73 -19.66
CA HIS A 46 6.68 12.49 -20.82
C HIS A 46 7.08 11.80 -22.14
N THR A 47 8.36 11.37 -22.24
CA THR A 47 8.88 10.69 -23.42
C THR A 47 8.13 9.38 -23.70
N LEU A 48 7.87 8.56 -22.70
CA LEU A 48 7.10 7.33 -22.83
C LEU A 48 5.68 7.58 -23.35
N ARG A 49 5.01 8.56 -22.76
CA ARG A 49 3.66 8.93 -23.19
C ARG A 49 3.62 9.45 -24.61
N ASP A 50 4.56 10.33 -25.00
CA ASP A 50 4.63 10.92 -26.34
C ASP A 50 4.96 9.85 -27.40
N ALA A 51 5.66 8.78 -27.00
CA ALA A 51 5.90 7.58 -27.81
C ALA A 51 4.69 6.61 -27.84
N GLY A 52 3.58 6.93 -27.16
CA GLY A 52 2.36 6.10 -27.15
C GLY A 52 2.39 4.94 -26.16
N HIS A 53 3.40 4.87 -25.29
CA HIS A 53 3.46 3.84 -24.23
C HIS A 53 2.53 4.18 -23.06
N LYS A 54 2.14 3.14 -22.28
CA LYS A 54 1.34 3.26 -21.08
C LYS A 54 2.22 2.96 -19.86
N ALA A 55 2.55 4.00 -19.08
CA ALA A 55 3.30 3.87 -17.84
C ALA A 55 2.36 3.77 -16.65
N PHE A 56 2.51 2.72 -15.84
CA PHE A 56 1.78 2.50 -14.60
C PHE A 56 2.73 2.64 -13.42
N ILE A 57 2.24 3.17 -12.31
CA ILE A 57 2.87 3.07 -11.00
C ILE A 57 2.45 1.74 -10.37
N CYS A 58 3.41 0.99 -9.80
CA CYS A 58 3.14 -0.25 -9.08
C CYS A 58 3.80 -0.15 -7.70
N THR A 59 3.01 -0.18 -6.62
CA THR A 59 3.52 0.12 -5.27
C THR A 59 2.80 -0.65 -4.18
N GLY A 60 3.51 -0.93 -3.07
CA GLY A 60 2.90 -1.42 -1.84
C GLY A 60 2.06 -0.38 -1.09
N ARG A 61 2.13 0.91 -1.45
CA ARG A 61 1.38 1.98 -0.79
C ARG A 61 -0.11 1.92 -1.14
N PRO A 62 -1.02 2.28 -0.21
CA PRO A 62 -2.44 2.50 -0.55
C PRO A 62 -2.62 3.77 -1.39
N LEU A 63 -3.75 3.88 -2.10
CA LEU A 63 -4.00 4.99 -3.03
C LEU A 63 -3.92 6.37 -2.37
N TRP A 64 -4.40 6.51 -1.14
CA TRP A 64 -4.39 7.79 -0.41
C TRP A 64 -2.96 8.26 -0.07
N LEU A 65 -1.98 7.33 -0.01
CA LEU A 65 -0.58 7.61 0.32
C LEU A 65 0.30 7.86 -0.91
N ILE A 66 -0.29 7.91 -2.11
CA ILE A 66 0.43 8.25 -3.33
C ILE A 66 0.55 9.76 -3.44
N ALA A 67 1.77 10.26 -3.25
CA ALA A 67 2.08 11.69 -3.26
C ALA A 67 1.63 12.39 -4.55
N ASP A 68 1.19 13.64 -4.43
CA ASP A 68 0.81 14.48 -5.57
C ASP A 68 1.90 14.57 -6.64
N GLY A 69 3.17 14.56 -6.24
CA GLY A 69 4.31 14.56 -7.17
C GLY A 69 4.37 13.32 -8.05
N LEU A 70 3.97 12.15 -7.54
CA LEU A 70 3.85 10.92 -8.31
C LEU A 70 2.63 10.94 -9.23
N ARG A 71 1.49 11.44 -8.74
CA ARG A 71 0.28 11.63 -9.57
C ARG A 71 0.51 12.65 -10.70
N ALA A 72 1.34 13.67 -10.47
CA ALA A 72 1.74 14.65 -11.48
C ALA A 72 2.55 14.06 -12.66
N LEU A 73 3.14 12.86 -12.52
CA LEU A 73 3.71 12.11 -13.65
C LEU A 73 2.65 11.74 -14.69
N ASN A 74 1.37 11.84 -14.34
CA ASN A 74 0.22 11.46 -15.15
C ASN A 74 0.34 10.01 -15.68
N PRO A 75 0.47 9.02 -14.77
CA PRO A 75 0.54 7.62 -15.14
C PRO A 75 -0.80 7.18 -15.78
N ALA A 76 -0.76 6.16 -16.63
CA ALA A 76 -1.96 5.54 -17.20
C ALA A 76 -2.83 4.87 -16.13
N GLY A 77 -2.23 4.50 -15.00
CA GLY A 77 -2.91 3.97 -13.84
C GLY A 77 -1.94 3.65 -12.71
N VAL A 78 -2.48 3.14 -11.63
CA VAL A 78 -1.77 2.78 -10.40
C VAL A 78 -2.21 1.40 -9.93
N VAL A 79 -1.25 0.51 -9.74
CA VAL A 79 -1.41 -0.74 -9.00
C VAL A 79 -0.96 -0.45 -7.58
N ALA A 80 -1.87 -0.42 -6.64
CA ALA A 80 -1.64 -0.06 -5.24
C ALA A 80 -1.83 -1.24 -4.30
N MET A 81 -1.39 -1.10 -3.04
CA MET A 81 -1.50 -2.12 -1.98
C MET A 81 -1.01 -3.50 -2.43
N ALA A 82 0.18 -3.54 -3.08
CA ALA A 82 0.78 -4.77 -3.61
C ALA A 82 -0.13 -5.57 -4.57
N GLY A 83 -1.02 -4.90 -5.31
CA GLY A 83 -1.92 -5.53 -6.27
C GLY A 83 -3.39 -5.57 -5.86
N ALA A 84 -3.71 -5.32 -4.59
CA ALA A 84 -5.10 -5.35 -4.12
C ALA A 84 -5.99 -4.26 -4.76
N THR A 85 -5.39 -3.22 -5.33
CA THR A 85 -6.15 -2.15 -6.00
C THR A 85 -5.53 -1.78 -7.34
N LEU A 86 -6.38 -1.64 -8.36
CA LEU A 86 -6.03 -1.08 -9.66
C LEU A 86 -6.86 0.16 -9.94
N GLU A 87 -6.18 1.29 -10.09
CA GLU A 87 -6.74 2.54 -10.60
C GLU A 87 -6.31 2.74 -12.06
N VAL A 88 -7.25 3.06 -12.95
CA VAL A 88 -6.99 3.41 -14.36
C VAL A 88 -7.69 4.73 -14.65
N GLU A 89 -6.99 5.68 -15.22
CA GLU A 89 -7.52 7.00 -15.55
C GLU A 89 -8.28 7.67 -14.38
N GLY A 90 -7.74 7.53 -13.16
CA GLY A 90 -8.32 8.10 -11.93
C GLY A 90 -9.57 7.38 -11.41
N ARG A 91 -9.88 6.18 -11.90
CA ARG A 91 -11.00 5.37 -11.43
C ARG A 91 -10.51 4.03 -10.91
N VAL A 92 -10.94 3.64 -9.72
CA VAL A 92 -10.71 2.28 -9.22
C VAL A 92 -11.54 1.31 -10.07
N VAL A 93 -10.85 0.43 -10.80
CA VAL A 93 -11.45 -0.59 -11.69
C VAL A 93 -11.37 -1.98 -11.10
N HIS A 94 -10.51 -2.17 -10.10
CA HIS A 94 -10.41 -3.39 -9.32
C HIS A 94 -10.05 -3.04 -7.88
N GLU A 95 -10.68 -3.70 -6.93
CA GLU A 95 -10.36 -3.61 -5.51
C GLU A 95 -10.66 -4.95 -4.86
N ASP A 96 -9.60 -5.57 -4.32
CA ASP A 96 -9.69 -6.79 -3.56
C ASP A 96 -9.57 -6.47 -2.07
N CYS A 97 -10.54 -6.91 -1.28
CA CYS A 97 -10.59 -6.68 0.15
C CYS A 97 -10.86 -7.99 0.87
N PHE A 98 -10.26 -8.15 2.02
CA PHE A 98 -10.56 -9.26 2.91
C PHE A 98 -12.01 -9.21 3.38
N ASP A 99 -12.55 -10.38 3.71
CA ASP A 99 -13.85 -10.46 4.39
C ASP A 99 -13.80 -9.72 5.74
N GLU A 100 -14.87 -8.98 6.06
CA GLU A 100 -14.95 -8.18 7.28
C GLU A 100 -14.80 -9.03 8.55
N GLY A 101 -15.34 -10.26 8.55
CA GLY A 101 -15.23 -11.19 9.68
C GLY A 101 -13.78 -11.68 9.86
N VAL A 102 -13.05 -11.89 8.76
CA VAL A 102 -11.62 -12.24 8.78
C VAL A 102 -10.80 -11.11 9.38
N ILE A 103 -11.03 -9.87 8.97
CA ILE A 103 -10.33 -8.70 9.52
C ILE A 103 -10.68 -8.48 10.99
N ALA A 104 -11.93 -8.63 11.39
CA ALA A 104 -12.34 -8.50 12.79
C ALA A 104 -11.67 -9.56 13.68
N GLU A 105 -11.57 -10.79 13.22
CA GLU A 105 -10.89 -11.87 13.93
C GLU A 105 -9.37 -11.62 14.00
N LEU A 106 -8.75 -11.17 12.91
CA LEU A 106 -7.33 -10.81 12.90
C LEU A 106 -7.03 -9.70 13.88
N ALA A 107 -7.79 -8.61 13.86
CA ALA A 107 -7.62 -7.49 14.78
C ALA A 107 -7.77 -7.93 16.25
N ARG A 108 -8.75 -8.79 16.55
CA ARG A 108 -8.94 -9.36 17.89
C ARG A 108 -7.73 -10.20 18.34
N ARG A 109 -7.17 -11.02 17.45
CA ARG A 109 -5.97 -11.84 17.73
C ARG A 109 -4.76 -10.95 18.00
N MET A 110 -4.53 -9.95 17.17
CA MET A 110 -3.42 -9.01 17.32
C MET A 110 -3.52 -8.23 18.63
N ALA A 111 -4.69 -7.70 18.94
CA ALA A 111 -4.93 -7.01 20.20
C ALA A 111 -4.68 -7.93 21.42
N ALA A 112 -5.15 -9.18 21.37
CA ALA A 112 -4.94 -10.15 22.45
C ALA A 112 -3.48 -10.56 22.61
N ALA A 113 -2.70 -10.58 21.51
CA ALA A 113 -1.27 -10.88 21.52
C ALA A 113 -0.40 -9.64 21.85
N GLY A 114 -0.98 -8.44 21.99
CA GLY A 114 -0.24 -7.21 22.19
C GLY A 114 0.63 -6.85 20.99
N ILE A 115 0.11 -7.02 19.76
CA ILE A 115 0.82 -6.77 18.49
C ILE A 115 0.23 -5.55 17.83
N GLU A 116 1.08 -4.60 17.47
CA GLU A 116 0.74 -3.48 16.62
C GLU A 116 0.60 -3.93 15.17
N ALA A 117 -0.41 -3.42 14.46
CA ALA A 117 -0.64 -3.71 13.06
C ALA A 117 -1.21 -2.52 12.32
N PHE A 118 -0.87 -2.41 11.04
CA PHE A 118 -1.42 -1.39 10.14
C PHE A 118 -2.40 -2.05 9.17
N PHE A 119 -3.65 -1.60 9.21
CA PHE A 119 -4.71 -2.04 8.32
C PHE A 119 -4.90 -0.97 7.25
N GLU A 120 -4.63 -1.31 6.01
CA GLU A 120 -4.64 -0.37 4.90
C GLU A 120 -5.90 -0.51 4.04
N THR A 121 -6.52 0.63 3.79
CA THR A 121 -7.64 0.80 2.86
C THR A 121 -7.26 1.80 1.78
N ASN A 122 -8.08 1.96 0.74
CA ASN A 122 -7.83 2.97 -0.31
C ASN A 122 -7.95 4.42 0.17
N VAL A 123 -8.52 4.67 1.34
CA VAL A 123 -8.84 6.02 1.84
C VAL A 123 -8.15 6.36 3.17
N ALA A 124 -7.65 5.37 3.90
CA ALA A 124 -6.99 5.56 5.20
C ALA A 124 -6.11 4.37 5.55
N THR A 125 -5.17 4.58 6.45
CA THR A 125 -4.46 3.53 7.19
C THR A 125 -4.80 3.63 8.67
N PHE A 126 -5.12 2.51 9.29
CA PHE A 126 -5.45 2.40 10.69
C PHE A 126 -4.32 1.66 11.42
N ALA A 127 -3.76 2.29 12.44
CA ALA A 127 -2.83 1.65 13.36
C ALA A 127 -3.63 1.03 14.50
N LEU A 128 -3.71 -0.31 14.53
CA LEU A 128 -4.26 -1.03 15.67
C LEU A 128 -3.20 -1.05 16.78
N GLU A 129 -3.46 -0.31 17.84
CA GLU A 129 -2.56 -0.25 19.00
C GLU A 129 -3.17 -1.00 20.18
N PRO A 130 -2.52 -2.07 20.63
CA PRO A 130 -2.91 -2.75 21.86
C PRO A 130 -2.71 -1.83 23.08
N ALA A 131 -3.57 -1.95 24.08
CA ALA A 131 -3.46 -1.17 25.30
C ALA A 131 -2.07 -1.31 25.94
N GLY A 132 -1.35 -0.20 26.13
CA GLY A 132 -0.04 -0.15 26.81
C GLY A 132 1.18 -0.22 25.88
N VAL A 133 1.01 -0.20 24.56
CA VAL A 133 2.11 -0.03 23.59
C VAL A 133 2.31 1.47 23.34
N GLU A 134 3.59 1.92 23.28
CA GLU A 134 3.89 3.29 22.86
C GLU A 134 3.56 3.50 21.38
N GLN A 135 2.95 4.64 21.08
CA GLN A 135 2.43 4.95 19.74
C GLN A 135 3.51 4.96 18.65
N SER A 136 3.30 4.19 17.60
CA SER A 136 4.00 4.36 16.34
C SER A 136 3.36 5.54 15.57
N SER A 137 4.11 6.63 15.42
CA SER A 137 3.63 7.83 14.74
C SER A 137 3.94 7.78 13.23
N LEU A 138 3.26 6.94 12.47
CA LEU A 138 3.22 7.13 11.02
C LEU A 138 2.28 8.28 10.68
N VAL A 139 2.81 9.31 10.03
CA VAL A 139 2.03 10.49 9.61
C VAL A 139 0.88 10.04 8.71
N GLY A 140 -0.35 10.45 9.05
CA GLY A 140 -1.56 10.15 8.28
C GLY A 140 -2.25 8.84 8.66
N THR A 141 -1.83 8.16 9.74
CA THR A 141 -2.56 7.00 10.27
C THR A 141 -3.52 7.43 11.39
N SER A 142 -4.65 6.72 11.49
CA SER A 142 -5.59 6.85 12.61
C SER A 142 -5.35 5.71 13.59
N VAL A 143 -5.12 6.05 14.86
CA VAL A 143 -5.00 5.05 15.92
C VAL A 143 -6.38 4.49 16.23
N VAL A 144 -6.48 3.16 16.32
CA VAL A 144 -7.69 2.41 16.63
C VAL A 144 -7.39 1.28 17.60
N HIS A 145 -8.43 0.81 18.31
CA HIS A 145 -8.31 -0.28 19.29
C HIS A 145 -9.19 -1.48 18.93
N SER A 146 -9.98 -1.37 17.87
CA SER A 146 -10.87 -2.43 17.40
C SER A 146 -11.14 -2.33 15.89
N ALA A 147 -11.59 -3.42 15.27
CA ALA A 147 -11.99 -3.42 13.87
C ALA A 147 -13.21 -2.50 13.60
N GLU A 148 -14.09 -2.31 14.56
CA GLU A 148 -15.26 -1.42 14.41
C GLU A 148 -14.85 0.03 14.17
N GLU A 149 -13.75 0.48 14.78
CA GLU A 149 -13.20 1.83 14.61
C GLU A 149 -12.53 2.06 13.25
N MET A 150 -12.24 0.99 12.50
CA MET A 150 -11.66 1.07 11.15
C MET A 150 -12.71 1.27 10.05
N ARG A 151 -14.01 1.32 10.39
CA ARG A 151 -15.08 1.48 9.40
C ARG A 151 -15.09 2.90 8.82
N VAL A 152 -15.10 2.97 7.49
CA VAL A 152 -15.30 4.22 6.75
C VAL A 152 -16.64 4.12 6.03
N ASP A 153 -17.51 5.10 6.23
CA ASP A 153 -18.89 5.11 5.69
C ASP A 153 -19.67 3.79 5.95
N GLY A 154 -19.40 3.18 7.12
CA GLY A 154 -20.07 1.95 7.56
C GLY A 154 -19.45 0.66 6.99
N SER A 155 -18.45 0.73 6.11
CA SER A 155 -17.77 -0.43 5.53
C SER A 155 -16.35 -0.62 6.05
N LEU A 156 -15.90 -1.86 6.13
CA LEU A 156 -14.55 -2.26 6.49
C LEU A 156 -13.85 -2.86 5.26
N ARG A 157 -13.16 -2.03 4.49
CA ARG A 157 -12.55 -2.40 3.20
C ARG A 157 -11.03 -2.44 3.29
N VAL A 158 -10.51 -3.42 4.02
CA VAL A 158 -9.06 -3.62 4.18
C VAL A 158 -8.54 -4.47 3.03
N GLY A 159 -7.59 -3.94 2.27
CA GLY A 159 -6.92 -4.66 1.17
C GLY A 159 -5.53 -5.19 1.54
N LYS A 160 -4.91 -4.64 2.60
CA LYS A 160 -3.59 -5.08 3.06
C LYS A 160 -3.45 -4.87 4.57
N VAL A 161 -2.69 -5.79 5.20
CA VAL A 161 -2.31 -5.67 6.61
C VAL A 161 -0.79 -5.80 6.73
N CYS A 162 -0.16 -4.88 7.47
CA CYS A 162 1.26 -4.91 7.75
C CYS A 162 1.52 -5.12 9.24
N ILE A 163 2.45 -6.02 9.54
CA ILE A 163 2.97 -6.27 10.89
C ILE A 163 4.49 -6.37 10.84
N VAL A 164 5.14 -6.26 11.98
CA VAL A 164 6.57 -6.57 12.07
C VAL A 164 6.75 -8.09 11.92
N ALA A 165 7.68 -8.50 11.04
CA ALA A 165 7.89 -9.93 10.68
C ALA A 165 8.16 -10.82 11.92
N SER A 166 8.84 -10.30 12.96
CA SER A 166 9.07 -11.02 14.23
C SER A 166 7.79 -11.37 14.99
N ASP A 167 6.68 -10.66 14.73
CA ASP A 167 5.42 -10.86 15.43
C ASP A 167 4.49 -11.86 14.72
N LEU A 168 4.79 -12.23 13.49
CA LEU A 168 3.97 -13.18 12.72
C LEU A 168 3.72 -14.48 13.47
N ALA A 169 4.76 -15.07 14.07
CA ALA A 169 4.63 -16.32 14.84
C ALA A 169 3.72 -16.20 16.07
N ARG A 170 3.53 -14.97 16.60
CA ARG A 170 2.65 -14.70 17.74
C ARG A 170 1.18 -14.60 17.34
N VAL A 171 0.92 -14.23 16.09
CA VAL A 171 -0.44 -14.14 15.50
C VAL A 171 -0.86 -15.47 14.92
N ALA A 172 0.06 -16.18 14.26
CA ALA A 172 -0.15 -17.50 13.69
C ALA A 172 -0.26 -18.53 14.82
N ASN A 173 -1.46 -18.67 15.38
CA ASN A 173 -1.75 -19.80 16.24
C ASN A 173 -1.77 -21.09 15.40
N ASP A 174 -1.58 -22.26 16.04
CA ASP A 174 -1.54 -23.60 15.40
C ASP A 174 -2.87 -24.00 14.71
N ASP A 175 -3.87 -23.12 14.64
CA ASP A 175 -5.17 -23.37 14.01
C ASP A 175 -5.20 -23.12 12.48
N GLY A 176 -4.08 -22.67 11.90
CA GLY A 176 -3.92 -22.41 10.47
C GLY A 176 -4.76 -21.24 9.94
N PHE A 177 -5.21 -20.34 10.79
CA PHE A 177 -6.02 -19.17 10.38
C PHE A 177 -5.25 -18.27 9.41
N ILE A 178 -4.00 -17.92 9.74
CA ILE A 178 -3.18 -17.05 8.88
C ILE A 178 -2.97 -17.70 7.51
N ASP A 179 -2.57 -18.97 7.48
CA ASP A 179 -2.25 -19.68 6.23
C ASP A 179 -3.48 -19.86 5.30
N ARG A 180 -4.69 -19.89 5.88
CA ARG A 180 -5.91 -20.01 5.07
C ARG A 180 -6.43 -18.69 4.54
N GLU A 181 -6.29 -17.61 5.30
CA GLU A 181 -6.97 -16.34 5.02
C GLU A 181 -6.04 -15.28 4.41
N PHE A 182 -4.71 -15.48 4.51
CA PHE A 182 -3.76 -14.45 4.09
C PHE A 182 -2.66 -15.03 3.21
N GLU A 183 -2.31 -14.29 2.15
CA GLU A 183 -1.06 -14.47 1.42
C GLU A 183 0.01 -13.58 2.06
N LEU A 184 1.15 -14.18 2.44
CA LEU A 184 2.23 -13.49 3.11
C LEU A 184 3.24 -12.97 2.08
N CYS A 185 3.45 -11.66 2.07
CA CYS A 185 4.46 -10.98 1.26
C CYS A 185 5.56 -10.40 2.17
N ASN A 186 6.85 -10.62 1.79
CA ASN A 186 8.02 -10.06 2.48
C ASN A 186 8.56 -8.82 1.76
#